data_b82e94bffb73a20b9be683decfd2f724
#
_entry.id   b82e94bffb73a20b9be683decfd2f724
#
_cell.length_a   1.000
_cell.length_b   1.000
_cell.length_c   1.000
_cell.angle_alpha   90.00
_cell.angle_beta   90.00
_cell.angle_gamma   90.00
#
_symmetry.space_group_name_H-M   'P 1'
#
loop_
_entity.id
_entity.type
_entity.pdbx_description
1 polymer ?
#
loop_
_entity_poly.entity_id
_entity_poly.type
_entity_poly.pdbx_seq_one_letter_code
_entity_poly.pdbx_strand_id
1 'polypeptide(L)'
;MKVACLQMNMKFGCPEENFSHAERMISEAIKEHPDVLVLPETWNTGFFPKENLIDLCCNDGDTVKKHIGALAKKYKVNIVAGSVSNVRDRRVYNTAMVFNRDGKCVASYDKTHLFTPMGEDDYYTHGDHLSSFTLDGVRCGIIICYDLRFPELTRNLALQGLDML
;
A
#
# COMPACT_ATOMS: atom_id res chain seq x y z
N MET A 1 7.02 17.39 7.62
CA MET A 1 6.62 16.50 6.51
C MET A 1 5.15 16.76 6.20
N LYS A 2 4.80 17.07 4.94
CA LYS A 2 3.42 17.24 4.45
C LYS A 2 2.96 15.93 3.83
N VAL A 3 1.92 15.32 4.39
CA VAL A 3 1.34 14.06 3.90
C VAL A 3 0.01 14.36 3.21
N ALA A 4 -0.20 13.83 2.02
CA ALA A 4 -1.47 13.90 1.32
C ALA A 4 -2.07 12.49 1.16
N CYS A 5 -3.23 12.27 1.78
CA CYS A 5 -4.00 11.03 1.65
C CYS A 5 -4.92 11.13 0.43
N LEU A 6 -4.79 10.21 -0.50
CA LEU A 6 -5.58 10.17 -1.72
C LEU A 6 -6.85 9.34 -1.48
N GLN A 7 -7.96 10.02 -1.21
CA GLN A 7 -9.26 9.36 -1.01
C GLN A 7 -9.86 9.00 -2.37
N MET A 8 -9.70 7.76 -2.75
CA MET A 8 -9.98 7.26 -4.09
C MET A 8 -11.31 6.47 -4.12
N ASN A 9 -12.16 6.73 -5.10
CA ASN A 9 -13.30 5.87 -5.41
C ASN A 9 -12.85 4.76 -6.37
N MET A 10 -12.64 3.57 -5.83
CA MET A 10 -12.14 2.42 -6.57
C MET A 10 -13.27 1.73 -7.35
N LYS A 11 -12.98 1.35 -8.58
CA LYS A 11 -13.87 0.51 -9.37
C LYS A 11 -13.59 -0.95 -9.05
N PHE A 12 -14.60 -1.64 -8.53
CA PHE A 12 -14.50 -3.02 -8.09
C PHE A 12 -14.12 -3.96 -9.24
N GLY A 13 -13.08 -4.77 -9.04
CA GLY A 13 -12.61 -5.73 -10.03
C GLY A 13 -12.01 -5.16 -11.31
N CYS A 14 -11.63 -3.87 -11.33
CA CYS A 14 -11.12 -3.20 -12.52
C CYS A 14 -9.73 -2.57 -12.30
N PRO A 15 -8.66 -3.40 -12.19
CA PRO A 15 -7.32 -2.90 -11.87
C PRO A 15 -6.82 -1.81 -12.82
N GLU A 16 -6.96 -1.98 -14.13
CA GLU A 16 -6.47 -1.02 -15.12
C GLU A 16 -7.07 0.38 -14.95
N GLU A 17 -8.41 0.43 -14.71
CA GLU A 17 -9.08 1.71 -14.47
C GLU A 17 -8.64 2.33 -13.16
N ASN A 18 -8.43 1.51 -12.11
CA ASN A 18 -7.96 1.95 -10.81
C ASN A 18 -6.53 2.49 -10.87
N PHE A 19 -5.63 1.84 -11.59
CA PHE A 19 -4.28 2.36 -11.85
C PHE A 19 -4.33 3.71 -12.57
N SER A 20 -5.12 3.82 -13.65
CA SER A 20 -5.30 5.08 -14.38
C SER A 20 -5.90 6.18 -13.49
N HIS A 21 -6.81 5.83 -12.59
CA HIS A 21 -7.38 6.77 -11.62
C HIS A 21 -6.33 7.23 -10.60
N ALA A 22 -5.56 6.31 -10.02
CA ALA A 22 -4.48 6.62 -9.09
C ALA A 22 -3.45 7.57 -9.72
N GLU A 23 -3.04 7.34 -10.97
CA GLU A 23 -2.13 8.22 -11.71
C GLU A 23 -2.66 9.65 -11.83
N ARG A 24 -3.95 9.81 -12.18
CA ARG A 24 -4.59 11.15 -12.26
C ARG A 24 -4.61 11.84 -10.90
N MET A 25 -4.98 11.12 -9.83
CA MET A 25 -5.02 11.68 -8.48
C MET A 25 -3.63 12.09 -7.98
N ILE A 26 -2.60 11.27 -8.22
CA ILE A 26 -1.22 11.59 -7.91
C ILE A 26 -0.80 12.87 -8.64
N SER A 27 -1.08 12.95 -9.95
CA SER A 27 -0.73 14.11 -10.78
C SER A 27 -1.41 15.40 -10.30
N GLU A 28 -2.61 15.31 -9.75
CA GLU A 28 -3.30 16.45 -9.16
C GLU A 28 -2.73 16.83 -7.80
N ALA A 29 -2.52 15.84 -6.93
CA ALA A 29 -2.04 16.07 -5.56
C ALA A 29 -0.63 16.67 -5.52
N ILE A 30 0.22 16.40 -6.51
CA ILE A 30 1.57 16.97 -6.62
C ILE A 30 1.57 18.51 -6.66
N LYS A 31 0.49 19.13 -7.15
CA LYS A 31 0.37 20.60 -7.18
C LYS A 31 0.40 21.24 -5.79
N GLU A 32 0.05 20.48 -4.77
CA GLU A 32 0.09 20.88 -3.37
C GLU A 32 1.46 20.67 -2.70
N HIS A 33 2.47 20.23 -3.45
CA HIS A 33 3.82 19.98 -2.97
C HIS A 33 3.89 19.10 -1.70
N PRO A 34 3.31 17.89 -1.72
CA PRO A 34 3.44 16.96 -0.59
C PRO A 34 4.84 16.34 -0.54
N ASP A 35 5.26 15.95 0.67
CA ASP A 35 6.46 15.15 0.87
C ASP A 35 6.17 13.66 0.67
N VAL A 36 4.95 13.24 1.04
CA VAL A 36 4.48 11.86 0.94
C VAL A 36 3.04 11.84 0.44
N LEU A 37 2.76 10.97 -0.51
CA LEU A 37 1.41 10.59 -0.94
C LEU A 37 1.05 9.23 -0.35
N VAL A 38 -0.19 9.04 0.07
CA VAL A 38 -0.69 7.76 0.61
C VAL A 38 -1.94 7.35 -0.16
N LEU A 39 -1.89 6.18 -0.79
CA LEU A 39 -3.04 5.53 -1.46
C LEU A 39 -3.82 4.67 -0.46
N PRO A 40 -5.12 4.37 -0.72
CA PRO A 40 -5.93 3.57 0.19
C PRO A 40 -5.60 2.07 0.15
N GLU A 41 -6.33 1.28 0.95
CA GLU A 41 -6.22 -0.18 1.02
C GLU A 41 -6.83 -0.84 -0.21
N THR A 42 -6.18 -1.89 -0.75
CA THR A 42 -6.63 -2.73 -1.88
C THR A 42 -7.16 -1.94 -3.10
N TRP A 43 -6.58 -0.76 -3.32
CA TRP A 43 -7.09 0.18 -4.32
C TRP A 43 -7.04 -0.36 -5.76
N ASN A 44 -6.19 -1.33 -6.05
CA ASN A 44 -6.10 -1.92 -7.39
C ASN A 44 -7.33 -2.73 -7.76
N THR A 45 -7.87 -3.53 -6.84
CA THR A 45 -8.99 -4.44 -7.10
C THR A 45 -10.31 -4.00 -6.44
N GLY A 46 -10.23 -3.10 -5.45
CA GLY A 46 -11.29 -2.88 -4.49
C GLY A 46 -11.31 -4.00 -3.44
N PHE A 47 -12.22 -3.91 -2.47
CA PHE A 47 -12.33 -4.89 -1.39
C PHE A 47 -12.67 -6.28 -1.95
N PHE A 48 -11.64 -7.10 -2.10
CA PHE A 48 -11.58 -8.50 -2.57
C PHE A 48 -12.78 -8.95 -3.43
N PRO A 49 -12.70 -8.73 -4.75
CA PRO A 49 -13.59 -9.39 -5.69
C PRO A 49 -13.41 -10.91 -5.53
N LYS A 50 -14.48 -11.58 -5.09
CA LYS A 50 -14.44 -13.01 -4.76
C LYS A 50 -14.20 -13.89 -5.98
N GLU A 51 -14.75 -13.46 -7.10
CA GLU A 51 -14.56 -14.14 -8.38
C GLU A 51 -13.26 -13.62 -9.04
N ASN A 52 -12.38 -14.55 -9.40
CA ASN A 52 -11.13 -14.29 -10.13
C ASN A 52 -10.14 -13.34 -9.43
N LEU A 53 -10.16 -13.24 -8.11
CA LEU A 53 -9.24 -12.34 -7.38
C LEU A 53 -7.78 -12.55 -7.80
N ILE A 54 -7.34 -13.80 -7.91
CA ILE A 54 -5.96 -14.14 -8.24
C ILE A 54 -5.54 -13.58 -9.62
N ASP A 55 -6.44 -13.56 -10.58
CA ASP A 55 -6.19 -13.06 -11.94
C ASP A 55 -6.13 -11.52 -11.99
N LEU A 56 -6.73 -10.87 -11.00
CA LEU A 56 -6.76 -9.40 -10.86
C LEU A 56 -5.59 -8.86 -10.04
N CYS A 57 -4.86 -9.74 -9.36
CA CYS A 57 -3.75 -9.37 -8.49
C CYS A 57 -2.53 -8.83 -9.26
N CYS A 58 -1.78 -7.97 -8.61
CA CYS A 58 -0.41 -7.69 -9.05
C CYS A 58 0.46 -8.92 -8.82
N ASN A 59 1.29 -9.28 -9.79
CA ASN A 59 2.24 -10.38 -9.65
C ASN A 59 3.52 -9.86 -9.00
N ASP A 60 3.79 -10.29 -7.77
CA ASP A 60 4.94 -9.87 -6.95
C ASP A 60 5.18 -8.34 -6.93
N GLY A 61 4.09 -7.58 -7.01
CA GLY A 61 4.12 -6.12 -7.00
C GLY A 61 4.69 -5.48 -8.27
N ASP A 62 4.95 -6.23 -9.33
CA ASP A 62 5.61 -5.73 -10.56
C ASP A 62 4.85 -4.55 -11.18
N THR A 63 3.52 -4.65 -11.26
CA THR A 63 2.69 -3.57 -11.81
C THR A 63 2.80 -2.30 -10.95
N VAL A 64 2.77 -2.43 -9.63
CA VAL A 64 2.91 -1.30 -8.68
C VAL A 64 4.30 -0.69 -8.79
N LYS A 65 5.35 -1.52 -8.80
CA LYS A 65 6.74 -1.06 -8.95
C LYS A 65 6.92 -0.28 -10.25
N LYS A 66 6.34 -0.78 -11.35
CA LYS A 66 6.44 -0.14 -12.66
C LYS A 66 5.68 1.19 -12.73
N HIS A 67 4.43 1.24 -12.26
CA HIS A 67 3.59 2.44 -12.37
C HIS A 67 3.87 3.45 -11.26
N ILE A 68 3.72 3.04 -10.00
CA ILE A 68 3.83 3.96 -8.86
C ILE A 68 5.29 4.35 -8.58
N GLY A 69 6.24 3.41 -8.73
CA GLY A 69 7.65 3.73 -8.64
C GLY A 69 8.10 4.75 -9.71
N ALA A 70 7.59 4.62 -10.94
CA ALA A 70 7.87 5.61 -12.00
C ALA A 70 7.29 7.00 -11.67
N LEU A 71 6.09 7.07 -11.08
CA LEU A 71 5.49 8.34 -10.66
C LEU A 71 6.24 8.98 -9.48
N ALA A 72 6.65 8.18 -8.49
CA ALA A 72 7.49 8.64 -7.38
C ALA A 72 8.78 9.29 -7.90
N LYS A 73 9.46 8.63 -8.84
CA LYS A 73 10.67 9.15 -9.50
C LYS A 73 10.39 10.40 -10.33
N LYS A 74 9.33 10.39 -11.14
CA LYS A 74 8.94 11.51 -12.02
C LYS A 74 8.68 12.79 -11.23
N TYR A 75 7.92 12.67 -10.15
CA TYR A 75 7.48 13.82 -9.36
C TYR A 75 8.39 14.12 -8.15
N LYS A 76 9.43 13.31 -7.93
CA LYS A 76 10.34 13.45 -6.78
C LYS A 76 9.61 13.49 -5.45
N VAL A 77 8.62 12.62 -5.28
CA VAL A 77 7.77 12.50 -4.08
C VAL A 77 7.85 11.08 -3.52
N ASN A 78 7.78 10.93 -2.21
CA ASN A 78 7.63 9.60 -1.62
C ASN A 78 6.18 9.13 -1.77
N ILE A 79 5.96 7.85 -2.04
CA ILE A 79 4.61 7.29 -2.17
C ILE A 79 4.48 6.02 -1.32
N VAL A 80 3.58 6.06 -0.34
CA VAL A 80 3.02 4.85 0.27
C VAL A 80 1.90 4.40 -0.67
N ALA A 81 2.18 3.35 -1.45
CA ALA A 81 1.27 2.88 -2.50
C ALA A 81 0.07 2.10 -1.92
N GLY A 82 -0.42 2.56 -0.75
CA GLY A 82 -1.51 1.96 0.00
C GLY A 82 -1.28 0.47 0.18
N SER A 83 -2.32 -0.34 0.02
CA SER A 83 -2.10 -1.74 -0.26
C SER A 83 -2.79 -2.17 -1.56
N VAL A 84 -2.29 -3.25 -2.11
CA VAL A 84 -2.82 -3.88 -3.31
C VAL A 84 -3.05 -5.36 -3.07
N SER A 85 -4.00 -5.94 -3.79
CA SER A 85 -4.09 -7.39 -3.93
C SER A 85 -2.90 -7.87 -4.74
N ASN A 86 -2.04 -8.67 -4.13
CA ASN A 86 -0.74 -9.08 -4.66
C ASN A 86 -0.61 -10.60 -4.58
N VAL A 87 -0.21 -11.25 -5.67
CA VAL A 87 0.00 -12.70 -5.71
C VAL A 87 1.49 -13.03 -5.71
N ARG A 88 1.88 -13.96 -4.84
CA ARG A 88 3.20 -14.60 -4.79
C ARG A 88 3.02 -16.09 -4.48
N ASP A 89 3.70 -16.94 -5.20
CA ASP A 89 3.66 -18.40 -5.00
C ASP A 89 2.22 -18.95 -4.91
N ARG A 90 1.32 -18.46 -5.79
CA ARG A 90 -0.12 -18.79 -5.84
C ARG A 90 -0.93 -18.42 -4.58
N ARG A 91 -0.36 -17.58 -3.71
CA ARG A 91 -1.05 -17.03 -2.52
C ARG A 91 -1.29 -15.55 -2.73
N VAL A 92 -2.45 -15.09 -2.32
CA VAL A 92 -2.81 -13.67 -2.39
C VAL A 92 -2.53 -13.00 -1.06
N TYR A 93 -1.93 -11.82 -1.10
CA TYR A 93 -1.61 -10.99 0.05
C TYR A 93 -2.20 -9.58 -0.13
N ASN A 94 -2.58 -8.98 0.98
CA ASN A 94 -2.91 -7.57 1.06
C ASN A 94 -1.60 -6.83 1.36
N THR A 95 -0.93 -6.35 0.30
CA THR A 95 0.47 -5.87 0.36
C THR A 95 0.57 -4.37 0.18
N ALA A 96 1.12 -3.68 1.18
CA ALA A 96 1.56 -2.29 1.04
C ALA A 96 2.98 -2.22 0.51
N MET A 97 3.27 -1.22 -0.33
CA MET A 97 4.62 -0.94 -0.85
C MET A 97 4.94 0.55 -0.69
N VAL A 98 6.19 0.85 -0.37
CA VAL A 98 6.66 2.22 -0.16
C VAL A 98 7.76 2.56 -1.15
N PHE A 99 7.59 3.67 -1.86
CA PHE A 99 8.55 4.16 -2.85
C PHE A 99 9.15 5.48 -2.39
N ASN A 100 10.47 5.61 -2.46
CA ASN A 100 11.15 6.86 -2.19
C ASN A 100 11.12 7.78 -3.43
N ARG A 101 11.64 9.01 -3.28
CA ARG A 101 11.72 10.05 -4.34
C ARG A 101 12.49 9.61 -5.60
N ASP A 102 13.28 8.54 -5.52
CA ASP A 102 14.00 7.97 -6.67
C ASP A 102 13.22 6.85 -7.36
N GLY A 103 12.02 6.55 -6.85
CA GLY A 103 11.17 5.48 -7.35
C GLY A 103 11.59 4.08 -6.93
N LYS A 104 12.52 3.99 -5.95
CA LYS A 104 12.96 2.73 -5.40
C LYS A 104 11.97 2.26 -4.34
N CYS A 105 11.52 1.01 -4.43
CA CYS A 105 10.76 0.36 -3.37
C CYS A 105 11.68 0.16 -2.15
N VAL A 106 11.37 0.84 -1.05
CA VAL A 106 12.19 0.85 0.18
C VAL A 106 11.58 0.01 1.28
N ALA A 107 10.31 -0.34 1.17
CA ALA A 107 9.62 -1.22 2.10
C ALA A 107 8.44 -1.94 1.42
N SER A 108 8.13 -3.12 1.94
CA SER A 108 6.93 -3.88 1.64
C SER A 108 6.39 -4.46 2.94
N TYR A 109 5.07 -4.56 3.04
CA TYR A 109 4.39 -5.10 4.22
C TYR A 109 3.14 -5.85 3.78
N ASP A 110 2.98 -7.08 4.24
CA ASP A 110 1.76 -7.85 4.08
C ASP A 110 0.92 -7.75 5.36
N LYS A 111 -0.36 -7.44 5.22
CA LYS A 111 -1.31 -7.32 6.33
C LYS A 111 -1.26 -8.55 7.23
N THR A 112 -0.94 -8.35 8.50
CA THR A 112 -0.78 -9.43 9.47
C THR A 112 -2.13 -9.90 10.02
N HIS A 113 -3.06 -8.96 10.28
CA HIS A 113 -4.37 -9.27 10.83
C HIS A 113 -5.45 -9.03 9.75
N LEU A 114 -5.89 -10.12 9.16
CA LEU A 114 -6.97 -10.11 8.15
C LEU A 114 -8.33 -9.85 8.83
N PHE A 115 -9.21 -9.14 8.12
CA PHE A 115 -10.54 -8.79 8.63
C PHE A 115 -11.52 -9.95 8.46
N THR A 116 -11.43 -10.92 9.37
CA THR A 116 -12.27 -12.15 9.39
C THR A 116 -13.79 -11.88 9.41
N PRO A 117 -14.30 -10.77 10.01
CA PRO A 117 -15.74 -10.51 9.96
C PRO A 117 -16.32 -10.33 8.54
N MET A 118 -15.46 -10.00 7.55
CA MET A 118 -15.86 -9.94 6.14
C MET A 118 -15.34 -11.13 5.32
N GLY A 119 -14.67 -12.11 5.94
CA GLY A 119 -14.09 -13.26 5.27
C GLY A 119 -12.85 -12.93 4.46
N GLU A 120 -12.04 -11.93 4.87
CA GLU A 120 -10.78 -11.59 4.19
C GLU A 120 -9.82 -12.78 4.21
N ASP A 121 -9.82 -13.57 5.27
CA ASP A 121 -9.00 -14.75 5.47
C ASP A 121 -9.37 -15.95 4.59
N ASP A 122 -10.53 -15.94 3.94
CA ASP A 122 -10.89 -16.94 2.92
C ASP A 122 -10.10 -16.70 1.60
N TYR A 123 -9.61 -15.49 1.37
CA TYR A 123 -9.02 -15.06 0.09
C TYR A 123 -7.57 -14.63 0.20
N TYR A 124 -7.14 -14.09 1.34
CA TYR A 124 -5.80 -13.59 1.56
C TYR A 124 -5.02 -14.42 2.55
N THR A 125 -3.72 -14.45 2.35
CA THR A 125 -2.75 -15.01 3.30
C THR A 125 -2.25 -13.89 4.19
N HIS A 126 -2.20 -14.10 5.50
CA HIS A 126 -1.67 -13.13 6.45
C HIS A 126 -0.14 -12.98 6.30
N GLY A 127 0.36 -11.78 6.58
CA GLY A 127 1.79 -11.50 6.71
C GLY A 127 2.36 -12.01 8.04
N ASP A 128 3.68 -12.02 8.13
CA ASP A 128 4.42 -12.59 9.27
C ASP A 128 5.55 -11.68 9.77
N HIS A 129 5.63 -10.44 9.30
CA HIS A 129 6.72 -9.53 9.66
C HIS A 129 6.24 -8.10 9.91
N LEU A 130 7.03 -7.36 10.69
CA LEU A 130 6.90 -5.91 10.85
C LEU A 130 7.66 -5.20 9.72
N SER A 131 7.19 -4.02 9.32
CA SER A 131 7.88 -3.22 8.33
C SER A 131 8.12 -1.80 8.84
N SER A 132 9.39 -1.43 8.94
CA SER A 132 9.86 -0.08 9.23
C SER A 132 10.80 0.40 8.13
N PHE A 133 10.81 1.72 7.87
CA PHE A 133 11.58 2.32 6.78
C PHE A 133 11.84 3.80 7.10
N THR A 134 12.67 4.45 6.28
CA THR A 134 12.95 5.88 6.42
C THR A 134 12.59 6.62 5.15
N LEU A 135 11.84 7.73 5.29
CA LEU A 135 11.53 8.67 4.22
C LEU A 135 12.03 10.06 4.63
N ASP A 136 12.93 10.64 3.85
CA ASP A 136 13.48 11.99 4.07
C ASP A 136 14.00 12.21 5.53
N GLY A 137 14.63 11.18 6.10
CA GLY A 137 15.16 11.21 7.46
C GLY A 137 14.17 10.90 8.58
N VAL A 138 12.87 10.74 8.27
CA VAL A 138 11.82 10.36 9.23
C VAL A 138 11.69 8.84 9.26
N ARG A 139 11.78 8.25 10.45
CA ARG A 139 11.59 6.80 10.65
C ARG A 139 10.11 6.49 10.71
N CYS A 140 9.65 5.65 9.79
CA CYS A 140 8.25 5.31 9.61
C CYS A 140 8.02 3.81 9.81
N GLY A 141 6.79 3.46 10.20
CA GLY A 141 6.26 2.11 10.15
C GLY A 141 4.99 2.07 9.34
N ILE A 142 4.53 0.88 8.99
CA ILE A 142 3.29 0.68 8.26
C ILE A 142 2.47 -0.46 8.85
N ILE A 143 1.16 -0.23 8.94
CA ILE A 143 0.14 -1.21 9.27
C ILE A 143 -1.04 -1.01 8.32
N ILE A 144 -1.90 -2.01 8.16
CA ILE A 144 -3.04 -1.94 7.24
C ILE A 144 -4.36 -2.16 8.00
N CYS A 145 -5.21 -1.13 8.03
CA CYS A 145 -6.62 -1.17 8.42
C CYS A 145 -6.85 -1.92 9.76
N TYR A 146 -7.25 -3.19 9.72
CA TYR A 146 -7.61 -3.99 10.88
C TYR A 146 -6.44 -4.23 11.84
N ASP A 147 -5.20 -4.16 11.35
CA ASP A 147 -3.99 -4.21 12.19
C ASP A 147 -4.02 -3.18 13.33
N LEU A 148 -4.70 -2.03 13.13
CA LEU A 148 -4.86 -0.99 14.15
C LEU A 148 -5.55 -1.49 15.44
N ARG A 149 -6.32 -2.58 15.35
CA ARG A 149 -7.01 -3.17 16.50
C ARG A 149 -6.07 -4.00 17.40
N PHE A 150 -4.84 -4.23 16.95
CA PHE A 150 -3.84 -5.06 17.63
C PHE A 150 -2.67 -4.18 18.11
N PRO A 151 -2.74 -3.68 19.37
CA PRO A 151 -1.76 -2.71 19.88
C PRO A 151 -0.35 -3.29 19.97
N GLU A 152 -0.17 -4.60 19.98
CA GLU A 152 1.11 -5.30 19.99
C GLU A 152 1.95 -4.93 18.75
N LEU A 153 1.33 -4.88 17.56
CA LEU A 153 1.97 -4.46 16.32
C LEU A 153 2.52 -3.03 16.42
N THR A 154 1.63 -2.10 16.77
CA THR A 154 1.97 -0.69 16.95
C THR A 154 3.04 -0.49 18.02
N ARG A 155 2.94 -1.20 19.16
CA ARG A 155 3.90 -1.14 20.24
C ARG A 155 5.29 -1.64 19.81
N ASN A 156 5.35 -2.77 19.11
CA ASN A 156 6.62 -3.30 18.60
C ASN A 156 7.30 -2.34 17.63
N LEU A 157 6.53 -1.72 16.74
CA LEU A 157 7.04 -0.69 15.85
C LEU A 157 7.51 0.56 16.62
N ALA A 158 6.73 1.05 17.57
CA ALA A 158 7.09 2.20 18.41
C ALA A 158 8.38 1.99 19.20
N LEU A 159 8.59 0.77 19.74
CA LEU A 159 9.82 0.40 20.46
C LEU A 159 11.07 0.41 19.56
N GLN A 160 10.92 0.33 18.24
CA GLN A 160 12.00 0.53 17.27
C GLN A 160 12.34 2.01 17.10
N GLY A 161 11.63 2.92 17.76
CA GLY A 161 11.88 4.35 17.76
C GLY A 161 11.36 5.04 16.50
N LEU A 162 10.14 4.70 16.06
CA LEU A 162 9.49 5.37 14.94
C LEU A 162 9.09 6.80 15.30
N ASP A 163 9.14 7.68 14.28
CA ASP A 163 8.65 9.04 14.34
C ASP A 163 7.19 9.11 13.82
N MET A 164 6.81 8.19 12.93
CA MET A 164 5.49 8.15 12.28
C MET A 164 5.03 6.72 11.97
N LEU A 165 3.73 6.45 12.15
CA LEU A 165 3.06 5.21 11.78
C LEU A 165 1.94 5.51 10.80
#